data_a9750a571466b3cb9ecd4b201ce3bc53
#
_entry.id   a9750a571466b3cb9ecd4b201ce3bc53
#
_cell.length_a   1.000
_cell.length_b   1.000
_cell.length_c   1.000
_cell.angle_alpha   90.00
_cell.angle_beta   90.00
_cell.angle_gamma   90.00
#
_symmetry.space_group_name_H-M   'P 1'
#
loop_
_entity.id
_entity.type
_entity.pdbx_description
1 polymer ?
#
loop_
_entity_poly.entity_id
_entity_poly.type
_entity_poly.pdbx_seq_one_letter_code
_entity_poly.pdbx_strand_id
1 'polypeptide(L)'
;MFLKKKEFTYSDNTIELFELSALQRIEYFDFLVEQSQKNEDVEKAEGIKKTALIIRANTESNAWLVSRSLAHGETRDIEQVYHEVLSQWPPEALGKAAKEVLVISGMAQTENAERENHQDDVQEESLEK
;
A
#
# COMPACT_ATOMS: atom_id res chain seq x y z
N MET A 1 -11.37 20.05 -3.23
CA MET A 1 -10.31 19.09 -2.91
C MET A 1 -9.57 18.69 -4.17
N PHE A 2 -8.25 18.64 -4.09
CA PHE A 2 -7.42 18.36 -5.28
C PHE A 2 -6.99 16.90 -5.41
N LEU A 3 -7.28 16.07 -4.42
CA LEU A 3 -6.83 14.67 -4.45
C LEU A 3 -7.53 13.89 -5.54
N LYS A 4 -6.77 13.08 -6.27
CA LYS A 4 -7.33 12.19 -7.28
C LYS A 4 -8.14 11.09 -6.60
N LYS A 5 -9.15 10.63 -7.30
CA LYS A 5 -10.02 9.55 -6.82
C LYS A 5 -10.10 8.47 -7.87
N LYS A 6 -10.31 7.23 -7.42
CA LYS A 6 -10.51 6.12 -8.32
C LYS A 6 -11.51 5.15 -7.69
N GLU A 7 -12.45 4.69 -8.48
CA GLU A 7 -13.35 3.64 -8.03
C GLU A 7 -12.62 2.32 -7.94
N PHE A 8 -12.92 1.59 -6.88
CA PHE A 8 -12.37 0.26 -6.68
C PHE A 8 -13.51 -0.69 -6.41
N THR A 9 -13.59 -1.74 -7.23
CA THR A 9 -14.66 -2.74 -7.12
C THR A 9 -14.08 -4.09 -6.75
N TYR A 10 -14.68 -4.71 -5.75
CA TYR A 10 -14.33 -6.06 -5.36
C TYR A 10 -15.60 -6.80 -4.99
N SER A 11 -15.87 -7.90 -5.66
CA SER A 11 -17.03 -8.78 -5.36
C SER A 11 -18.33 -7.98 -5.24
N ASP A 12 -18.66 -7.22 -6.28
CA ASP A 12 -19.90 -6.43 -6.38
C ASP A 12 -19.97 -5.20 -5.48
N ASN A 13 -18.94 -4.95 -4.66
CA ASN A 13 -18.89 -3.75 -3.84
C ASN A 13 -17.95 -2.74 -4.47
N THR A 14 -18.41 -1.51 -4.58
CA THR A 14 -17.60 -0.43 -5.15
C THR A 14 -17.39 0.66 -4.12
N ILE A 15 -16.15 1.06 -3.95
CA ILE A 15 -15.79 2.15 -3.05
C ILE A 15 -14.90 3.12 -3.81
N GLU A 16 -14.67 4.27 -3.20
CA GLU A 16 -13.83 5.29 -3.79
C GLU A 16 -12.52 5.38 -3.02
N LEU A 17 -11.41 5.23 -3.74
CA LEU A 17 -10.09 5.39 -3.17
C LEU A 17 -9.54 6.76 -3.54
N PHE A 18 -8.81 7.36 -2.63
CA PHE A 18 -8.21 8.69 -2.82
C PHE A 18 -6.68 8.56 -2.81
N GLU A 19 -6.01 9.41 -3.60
CA GLU A 19 -4.56 9.47 -3.48
C GLU A 19 -4.20 10.03 -2.10
N LEU A 20 -3.01 9.69 -1.64
CA LEU A 20 -2.53 10.18 -0.36
C LEU A 20 -2.20 11.68 -0.47
N SER A 21 -2.52 12.41 0.59
CA SER A 21 -2.14 13.81 0.66
C SER A 21 -0.63 13.94 0.87
N ALA A 22 -0.11 15.16 0.73
CA ALA A 22 1.31 15.41 0.95
C ALA A 22 1.76 14.94 2.33
N LEU A 23 0.97 15.27 3.36
CA LEU A 23 1.29 14.85 4.71
C LEU A 23 1.27 13.33 4.85
N GLN A 24 0.27 12.68 4.26
CA GLN A 24 0.16 11.23 4.35
C GLN A 24 1.32 10.52 3.68
N ARG A 25 1.87 11.09 2.60
CA ARG A 25 3.05 10.50 1.97
C ARG A 25 4.25 10.52 2.92
N ILE A 26 4.42 11.61 3.64
CA ILE A 26 5.49 11.70 4.64
C ILE A 26 5.23 10.68 5.76
N GLU A 27 4.01 10.61 6.24
CA GLU A 27 3.65 9.68 7.29
C GLU A 27 3.83 8.23 6.87
N TYR A 28 3.59 7.95 5.59
CA TYR A 28 3.79 6.60 5.08
C TYR A 28 5.27 6.20 5.13
N PHE A 29 6.16 7.10 4.77
CA PHE A 29 7.58 6.81 4.86
C PHE A 29 8.04 6.65 6.31
N ASP A 30 7.49 7.45 7.22
CA ASP A 30 7.76 7.26 8.64
C ASP A 30 7.29 5.88 9.11
N PHE A 31 6.13 5.46 8.65
CA PHE A 31 5.60 4.14 8.95
C PHE A 31 6.53 3.04 8.43
N LEU A 32 7.04 3.20 7.21
CA LEU A 32 7.95 2.22 6.63
C LEU A 32 9.26 2.13 7.40
N VAL A 33 9.76 3.26 7.92
CA VAL A 33 10.95 3.25 8.75
C VAL A 33 10.70 2.44 10.03
N GLU A 34 9.55 2.63 10.67
CA GLU A 34 9.20 1.85 11.85
C GLU A 34 9.12 0.37 11.52
N GLN A 35 8.53 0.04 10.37
CA GLN A 35 8.43 -1.36 9.95
C GLN A 35 9.81 -1.97 9.70
N SER A 36 10.72 -1.20 9.14
CA SER A 36 12.06 -1.72 8.85
C SER A 36 12.81 -2.05 10.15
N GLN A 37 12.56 -1.30 11.21
CA GLN A 37 13.15 -1.61 12.50
C GLN A 37 12.64 -2.92 13.07
N LYS A 38 11.38 -3.24 12.81
CA LYS A 38 10.80 -4.51 13.24
C LYS A 38 11.27 -5.69 12.37
N ASN A 39 11.80 -5.41 11.20
CA ASN A 39 12.26 -6.46 10.28
C ASN A 39 13.44 -7.25 10.83
N GLU A 40 14.15 -6.72 11.81
CA GLU A 40 15.19 -7.49 12.46
C GLU A 40 14.64 -8.79 13.06
N ASP A 41 13.45 -8.70 13.66
CA ASP A 41 12.79 -9.88 14.21
C ASP A 41 12.41 -10.87 13.10
N VAL A 42 11.99 -10.35 11.95
CA VAL A 42 11.64 -11.19 10.81
C VAL A 42 12.86 -11.95 10.31
N GLU A 43 13.98 -11.27 10.19
CA GLU A 43 15.20 -11.91 9.69
C GLU A 43 15.71 -13.01 10.62
N LYS A 44 15.51 -12.84 11.92
CA LYS A 44 15.94 -13.81 12.90
C LYS A 44 14.98 -14.98 13.06
N ALA A 45 13.74 -14.81 12.62
CA ALA A 45 12.72 -15.84 12.75
C ALA A 45 12.89 -16.92 11.69
N GLU A 46 12.39 -18.10 11.98
CA GLU A 46 12.45 -19.22 11.05
C GLU A 46 11.10 -19.91 10.96
N GLY A 47 10.88 -20.60 9.85
CA GLY A 47 9.72 -21.44 9.67
C GLY A 47 8.42 -20.65 9.67
N ILE A 48 7.41 -21.22 10.31
CA ILE A 48 6.07 -20.65 10.30
C ILE A 48 6.03 -19.30 11.02
N LYS A 49 6.90 -19.11 12.02
CA LYS A 49 6.95 -17.83 12.71
C LYS A 49 7.38 -16.69 11.77
N LYS A 50 8.36 -16.97 10.91
CA LYS A 50 8.81 -16.00 9.92
C LYS A 50 7.68 -15.66 8.94
N THR A 51 6.99 -16.69 8.48
CA THR A 51 5.86 -16.51 7.56
C THR A 51 4.78 -15.65 8.21
N ALA A 52 4.45 -15.92 9.45
CA ALA A 52 3.43 -15.16 10.17
C ALA A 52 3.81 -13.70 10.32
N LEU A 53 5.07 -13.42 10.63
CA LEU A 53 5.54 -12.04 10.76
C LEU A 53 5.50 -11.28 9.45
N ILE A 54 5.85 -11.95 8.34
CA ILE A 54 5.80 -11.33 7.01
C ILE A 54 4.37 -11.01 6.63
N ILE A 55 3.45 -11.95 6.84
CA ILE A 55 2.04 -11.74 6.54
C ILE A 55 1.49 -10.58 7.36
N ARG A 56 1.83 -10.54 8.64
CA ARG A 56 1.37 -9.46 9.51
C ARG A 56 1.86 -8.11 9.03
N ALA A 57 3.16 -8.01 8.71
CA ALA A 57 3.74 -6.75 8.24
C ALA A 57 3.08 -6.27 6.95
N ASN A 58 2.86 -7.19 6.01
CA ASN A 58 2.21 -6.83 4.75
C ASN A 58 0.77 -6.40 4.96
N THR A 59 0.04 -7.11 5.81
CA THR A 59 -1.35 -6.79 6.10
C THR A 59 -1.48 -5.41 6.74
N GLU A 60 -0.64 -5.13 7.73
CA GLU A 60 -0.66 -3.84 8.41
C GLU A 60 -0.31 -2.70 7.47
N SER A 61 0.67 -2.91 6.60
CA SER A 61 1.07 -1.90 5.62
C SER A 61 -0.06 -1.60 4.64
N ASN A 62 -0.70 -2.65 4.13
CA ASN A 62 -1.82 -2.49 3.21
C ASN A 62 -2.99 -1.78 3.89
N ALA A 63 -3.30 -2.16 5.12
CA ALA A 63 -4.39 -1.53 5.86
C ALA A 63 -4.10 -0.06 6.16
N TRP A 64 -2.84 0.26 6.43
CA TRP A 64 -2.43 1.65 6.64
C TRP A 64 -2.78 2.49 5.41
N LEU A 65 -2.36 2.02 4.23
CA LEU A 65 -2.60 2.74 2.98
C LEU A 65 -4.10 2.90 2.68
N VAL A 66 -4.84 1.81 2.80
CA VAL A 66 -6.26 1.82 2.45
C VAL A 66 -7.05 2.70 3.43
N SER A 67 -6.74 2.61 4.72
CA SER A 67 -7.47 3.41 5.71
C SER A 67 -7.25 4.91 5.52
N ARG A 68 -6.02 5.33 5.22
CA ARG A 68 -5.74 6.74 5.00
C ARG A 68 -6.40 7.24 3.72
N SER A 69 -6.43 6.40 2.69
CA SER A 69 -7.12 6.73 1.46
C SER A 69 -8.62 6.91 1.69
N LEU A 70 -9.25 5.93 2.33
CA LEU A 70 -10.69 5.96 2.59
C LEU A 70 -11.12 7.11 3.50
N ALA A 71 -10.26 7.48 4.44
CA ALA A 71 -10.61 8.50 5.42
C ALA A 71 -10.94 9.85 4.80
N HIS A 72 -10.44 10.13 3.60
CA HIS A 72 -10.76 11.39 2.93
C HIS A 72 -12.23 11.51 2.55
N GLY A 73 -12.92 10.40 2.41
CA GLY A 73 -14.34 10.39 2.08
C GLY A 73 -15.23 10.05 3.24
N GLU A 74 -14.71 10.04 4.46
CA GLU A 74 -15.47 9.62 5.64
C GLU A 74 -15.36 10.62 6.77
N THR A 75 -16.31 10.54 7.69
CA THR A 75 -16.29 11.37 8.89
C THR A 75 -15.69 10.63 10.09
N ARG A 76 -15.53 9.31 9.99
CA ARG A 76 -14.93 8.51 11.06
C ARG A 76 -13.44 8.80 11.14
N ASP A 77 -12.86 8.62 12.33
CA ASP A 77 -11.43 8.84 12.43
C ASP A 77 -10.66 7.68 11.77
N ILE A 78 -9.40 7.95 11.47
CA ILE A 78 -8.56 7.01 10.72
C ILE A 78 -8.39 5.67 11.44
N GLU A 79 -8.29 5.70 12.78
CA GLU A 79 -8.12 4.47 13.53
C GLU A 79 -9.32 3.55 13.42
N GLN A 80 -10.51 4.11 13.40
CA GLN A 80 -11.72 3.31 13.22
C GLN A 80 -11.74 2.68 11.83
N VAL A 81 -11.38 3.43 10.80
CA VAL A 81 -11.33 2.91 9.44
C VAL A 81 -10.25 1.83 9.34
N TYR A 82 -9.10 2.04 9.96
CA TYR A 82 -8.02 1.08 9.96
C TYR A 82 -8.46 -0.26 10.57
N HIS A 83 -9.11 -0.21 11.73
CA HIS A 83 -9.57 -1.43 12.38
C HIS A 83 -10.65 -2.14 11.58
N GLU A 84 -11.54 -1.38 10.95
CA GLU A 84 -12.56 -1.98 10.09
C GLU A 84 -11.93 -2.70 8.91
N VAL A 85 -10.96 -2.06 8.27
CA VAL A 85 -10.28 -2.67 7.12
C VAL A 85 -9.59 -3.96 7.54
N LEU A 86 -8.88 -3.93 8.67
CA LEU A 86 -8.18 -5.12 9.16
C LEU A 86 -9.12 -6.26 9.50
N SER A 87 -10.28 -5.96 10.05
CA SER A 87 -11.18 -6.99 10.57
C SER A 87 -12.20 -7.48 9.57
N GLN A 88 -12.52 -6.70 8.55
CA GLN A 88 -13.64 -7.03 7.67
C GLN A 88 -13.26 -7.24 6.20
N TRP A 89 -12.09 -6.83 5.79
CA TRP A 89 -11.70 -6.97 4.39
C TRP A 89 -10.93 -8.27 4.15
N PRO A 90 -11.24 -8.99 3.07
CA PRO A 90 -10.42 -10.17 2.71
C PRO A 90 -9.02 -9.72 2.30
N PRO A 91 -8.01 -10.57 2.50
CA PRO A 91 -6.64 -10.22 2.14
C PRO A 91 -6.46 -9.82 0.68
N GLU A 92 -7.16 -10.47 -0.24
CA GLU A 92 -7.05 -10.15 -1.65
C GLU A 92 -7.56 -8.74 -1.95
N ALA A 93 -8.71 -8.39 -1.40
CA ALA A 93 -9.27 -7.06 -1.59
C ALA A 93 -8.33 -6.00 -1.01
N LEU A 94 -7.82 -6.27 0.18
CA LEU A 94 -6.93 -5.35 0.87
C LEU A 94 -5.64 -5.11 0.07
N GLY A 95 -5.04 -6.19 -0.43
CA GLY A 95 -3.82 -6.07 -1.22
C GLY A 95 -4.02 -5.30 -2.51
N LYS A 96 -5.11 -5.59 -3.22
CA LYS A 96 -5.40 -4.91 -4.47
C LYS A 96 -5.71 -3.43 -4.25
N ALA A 97 -6.48 -3.11 -3.22
CA ALA A 97 -6.80 -1.72 -2.92
C ALA A 97 -5.55 -0.93 -2.53
N ALA A 98 -4.69 -1.51 -1.70
CA ALA A 98 -3.45 -0.86 -1.29
C ALA A 98 -2.58 -0.55 -2.50
N LYS A 99 -2.48 -1.49 -3.44
CA LYS A 99 -1.71 -1.27 -4.65
C LYS A 99 -2.28 -0.11 -5.45
N GLU A 100 -3.62 -0.04 -5.57
CA GLU A 100 -4.25 1.07 -6.27
C GLU A 100 -3.99 2.40 -5.60
N VAL A 101 -3.98 2.44 -4.28
CA VAL A 101 -3.67 3.68 -3.56
C VAL A 101 -2.27 4.15 -3.91
N LEU A 102 -1.31 3.25 -3.94
CA LEU A 102 0.06 3.61 -4.31
C LEU A 102 0.14 4.09 -5.75
N VAL A 103 -0.57 3.43 -6.66
CA VAL A 103 -0.57 3.81 -8.07
C VAL A 103 -1.14 5.20 -8.27
N ILE A 104 -2.32 5.48 -7.72
CA ILE A 104 -2.94 6.80 -7.91
C ILE A 104 -2.18 7.90 -7.18
N SER A 105 -1.41 7.52 -6.16
CA SER A 105 -0.55 8.47 -5.44
C SER A 105 0.80 8.69 -6.14
N GLY A 106 1.05 7.98 -7.23
CA GLY A 106 2.31 8.10 -7.95
C GLY A 106 3.50 7.51 -7.20
N MET A 107 3.24 6.59 -6.28
CA MET A 107 4.27 6.04 -5.39
C MET A 107 4.61 4.60 -5.68
N ALA A 108 3.76 3.91 -6.43
CA ALA A 108 4.00 2.51 -6.74
C ALA A 108 4.59 2.37 -8.13
N GLN A 109 5.52 1.44 -8.26
CA GLN A 109 5.91 0.97 -9.57
C GLN A 109 5.16 -0.35 -9.79
N THR A 110 4.46 -0.43 -10.89
CA THR A 110 3.81 -1.68 -11.26
C THR A 110 4.91 -2.64 -11.70
N GLU A 111 4.59 -3.93 -11.73
CA GLU A 111 5.54 -4.90 -12.25
C GLU A 111 5.99 -4.55 -13.66
N ASN A 112 5.06 -4.08 -14.47
CA ASN A 112 5.38 -3.69 -15.84
C ASN A 112 6.34 -2.51 -15.85
N ALA A 113 6.11 -1.52 -15.00
CA ALA A 113 7.00 -0.37 -14.92
C ALA A 113 8.38 -0.78 -14.45
N GLU A 114 8.46 -1.69 -13.49
CA GLU A 114 9.74 -2.19 -13.01
C GLU A 114 10.49 -2.91 -14.13
N ARG A 115 9.81 -3.74 -14.88
CA ARG A 115 10.44 -4.44 -15.99
C ARG A 115 10.89 -3.47 -17.06
N GLU A 116 10.06 -2.49 -17.36
CA GLU A 116 10.43 -1.46 -18.32
C GLU A 116 11.62 -0.66 -17.84
N ASN A 117 11.65 -0.32 -16.57
CA ASN A 117 12.77 0.40 -16.01
C ASN A 117 14.06 -0.40 -16.08
N HIS A 118 13.97 -1.70 -15.83
CA HIS A 118 15.14 -2.57 -15.96
C HIS A 118 15.62 -2.64 -17.39
N GLN A 119 14.69 -2.72 -18.32
CA GLN A 119 15.05 -2.71 -19.72
C GLN A 119 15.58 -1.38 -20.13
N ASP A 120 14.98 -0.33 -19.66
CA ASP A 120 15.42 1.02 -19.98
C ASP A 120 16.77 1.34 -19.39
N ASP A 121 17.05 0.84 -18.21
CA ASP A 121 18.37 0.97 -17.60
C ASP A 121 19.40 0.30 -18.47
N VAL A 122 19.00 -0.74 -19.13
CA VAL A 122 19.83 -1.42 -20.10
C VAL A 122 19.86 -0.68 -21.41
N GLN A 123 18.79 -0.01 -21.72
CA GLN A 123 18.58 0.64 -23.01
C GLN A 123 18.81 2.10 -22.96
N GLU A 124 18.29 2.67 -22.03
CA GLU A 124 18.29 4.07 -21.94
C GLU A 124 19.41 4.54 -21.24
N GLU A 125 19.21 3.67 -21.15
CA GLU A 125 19.67 3.94 -20.96
C GLU A 125 20.06 3.64 -21.58
N SER A 126 19.56 2.93 -21.96
CA SER A 126 19.55 2.89 -22.67
C SER A 126 19.33 3.12 -23.24
N LEU A 127 18.86 3.11 -23.14
CA LEU A 127 18.41 3.50 -23.55
C LEU A 127 18.65 3.85 -23.66
N GLU A 128 18.64 3.83 -23.55
CA GLU A 128 18.57 4.14 -23.64
C GLU A 128 18.73 4.05 -23.82
N LYS A 129 18.93 3.68 -24.00
CA LYS A 129 18.80 3.46 -24.22
C LYS A 129 18.87 3.48 -24.51
#